data_614097938aacd70412f67e371101f89a
#
_entry.id   614097938aacd70412f67e371101f89a
#
_cell.length_a   1.000
_cell.length_b   1.000
_cell.length_c   1.000
_cell.angle_alpha   90.00
_cell.angle_beta   90.00
_cell.angle_gamma   90.00
#
_symmetry.space_group_name_H-M   'P 1'
#
loop_
_entity.id
_entity.type
_entity.pdbx_description
1 polymer ?
#
loop_
_entity_poly.entity_id
_entity_poly.type
_entity_poly.pdbx_seq_one_letter_code
_entity_poly.pdbx_strand_id
1 'polypeptide(L)'
;IVWFEQRGCGISNNSNSKSNKVTLDQLVDDTIYLTQYLIKRYNKKKIYLMGHSGGTFLGVSVIDKAPELYHAYIGVAQMSDQFKSEKIAYNYMLNKYRELGNHKMVEVLQHISIADNGKLPDEYVKIRDIAMHELGIGTMKSMKNLFTDLILPSLLFSEYTISEKYNLWRGKSQSGISQNWNSMINTNLIESKNSFEVPVYIFHGIDDYTCSYEIAKEYFKKIKAPVKGFYTFYESAHSPIFEEPIKMNKILIADVMNSKTELADKM
;
A
#
# COMPACT_ATOMS: atom_id res chain seq x y z
N ILE A 1 6.44 -2.67 17.74
CA ILE A 1 5.82 -2.79 16.41
C ILE A 1 5.39 -4.25 16.24
N VAL A 2 4.22 -4.47 15.67
CA VAL A 2 3.69 -5.79 15.32
C VAL A 2 3.43 -5.79 13.82
N TRP A 3 4.02 -6.74 13.10
CA TRP A 3 3.73 -7.01 11.70
C TRP A 3 2.68 -8.12 11.63
N PHE A 4 1.62 -7.86 10.89
CA PHE A 4 0.51 -8.78 10.77
C PHE A 4 0.51 -9.44 9.40
N GLU A 5 0.68 -10.75 9.39
CA GLU A 5 0.46 -11.56 8.20
C GLU A 5 -1.01 -11.95 8.11
N GLN A 6 -1.69 -11.39 7.12
CA GLN A 6 -3.11 -11.60 6.90
C GLN A 6 -3.43 -13.08 6.62
N ARG A 7 -4.68 -13.46 6.84
CA ARG A 7 -5.21 -14.79 6.53
C ARG A 7 -4.82 -15.23 5.11
N GLY A 8 -4.22 -16.40 4.99
CA GLY A 8 -3.78 -16.99 3.73
C GLY A 8 -2.49 -16.40 3.14
N CYS A 9 -1.82 -15.46 3.84
CA CYS A 9 -0.54 -14.90 3.44
C CYS A 9 0.61 -15.49 4.25
N GLY A 10 1.82 -15.46 3.67
CA GLY A 10 3.06 -15.75 4.35
C GLY A 10 3.01 -17.06 5.13
N ILE A 11 3.47 -17.05 6.37
CA ILE A 11 3.43 -18.21 7.27
C ILE A 11 2.01 -18.54 7.76
N SER A 12 1.06 -17.61 7.64
CA SER A 12 -0.37 -17.89 7.89
C SER A 12 -1.03 -18.73 6.79
N ASN A 13 -0.34 -18.98 5.66
CA ASN A 13 -0.78 -19.87 4.62
C ASN A 13 -0.37 -21.30 4.96
N ASN A 14 -1.35 -22.17 5.17
CA ASN A 14 -1.10 -23.61 5.42
C ASN A 14 -1.89 -24.48 4.44
N SER A 15 -1.48 -25.76 4.31
CA SER A 15 -2.10 -26.73 3.40
C SER A 15 -3.57 -27.02 3.70
N ASN A 16 -4.01 -26.73 4.93
CA ASN A 16 -5.39 -26.94 5.38
C ASN A 16 -6.28 -25.71 5.16
N SER A 17 -5.69 -24.55 4.82
CA SER A 17 -6.44 -23.39 4.37
C SER A 17 -7.00 -23.71 2.99
N LYS A 18 -8.15 -24.41 2.95
CA LYS A 18 -8.96 -24.51 1.74
C LYS A 18 -9.20 -23.09 1.25
N SER A 19 -8.99 -22.85 -0.02
CA SER A 19 -9.14 -21.57 -0.69
C SER A 19 -10.60 -21.08 -0.72
N ASN A 20 -11.21 -20.91 0.45
CA ASN A 20 -12.41 -20.12 0.54
C ASN A 20 -11.96 -18.67 0.21
N LYS A 21 -12.66 -18.06 -0.72
CA LYS A 21 -12.41 -16.68 -1.11
C LYS A 21 -12.46 -15.80 0.15
N VAL A 22 -11.33 -15.23 0.53
CA VAL A 22 -11.25 -14.30 1.67
C VAL A 22 -11.88 -12.98 1.27
N THR A 23 -12.90 -12.55 1.98
CA THR A 23 -13.57 -11.27 1.71
C THR A 23 -12.85 -10.11 2.40
N LEU A 24 -13.09 -8.89 1.93
CA LEU A 24 -12.57 -7.69 2.59
C LEU A 24 -13.10 -7.58 4.03
N ASP A 25 -14.38 -7.87 4.24
CA ASP A 25 -15.00 -7.83 5.58
C ASP A 25 -14.32 -8.80 6.55
N GLN A 26 -13.94 -9.99 6.09
CA GLN A 26 -13.17 -10.92 6.91
C GLN A 26 -11.80 -10.37 7.28
N LEU A 27 -11.11 -9.68 6.37
CA LEU A 27 -9.82 -9.05 6.67
C LEU A 27 -9.98 -7.90 7.69
N VAL A 28 -11.05 -7.13 7.57
CA VAL A 28 -11.40 -6.07 8.54
C VAL A 28 -11.64 -6.68 9.91
N ASP A 29 -12.46 -7.73 10.00
CA ASP A 29 -12.78 -8.41 11.26
C ASP A 29 -11.55 -9.08 11.89
N ASP A 30 -10.71 -9.74 11.10
CA ASP A 30 -9.43 -10.31 11.55
C ASP A 30 -8.52 -9.22 12.14
N THR A 31 -8.45 -8.05 11.49
CA THR A 31 -7.63 -6.93 11.97
C THR A 31 -8.16 -6.35 13.28
N ILE A 32 -9.47 -6.19 13.38
CA ILE A 32 -10.13 -5.72 14.62
C ILE A 32 -9.91 -6.74 15.76
N TYR A 33 -10.11 -8.03 15.48
CA TYR A 33 -9.88 -9.08 16.46
C TYR A 33 -8.42 -9.11 16.97
N LEU A 34 -7.45 -9.04 16.06
CA LEU A 34 -6.04 -8.95 16.43
C LEU A 34 -5.75 -7.68 17.25
N THR A 35 -6.34 -6.55 16.86
CA THR A 35 -6.19 -5.29 17.60
C THR A 35 -6.68 -5.44 19.05
N GLN A 36 -7.86 -6.00 19.27
CA GLN A 36 -8.42 -6.26 20.58
C GLN A 36 -7.54 -7.22 21.40
N TYR A 37 -7.02 -8.27 20.77
CA TYR A 37 -6.07 -9.18 21.40
C TYR A 37 -4.79 -8.46 21.85
N LEU A 38 -4.20 -7.60 21.00
CA LEU A 38 -2.99 -6.84 21.32
C LEU A 38 -3.23 -5.83 22.44
N ILE A 39 -4.35 -5.10 22.39
CA ILE A 39 -4.79 -4.17 23.44
C ILE A 39 -4.82 -4.89 24.79
N LYS A 40 -5.47 -6.06 24.86
CA LYS A 40 -5.56 -6.88 26.09
C LYS A 40 -4.18 -7.40 26.51
N ARG A 41 -3.41 -7.97 25.57
CA ARG A 41 -2.10 -8.57 25.84
C ARG A 41 -1.10 -7.57 26.40
N TYR A 42 -1.08 -6.35 25.88
CA TYR A 42 -0.13 -5.31 26.28
C TYR A 42 -0.72 -4.30 27.27
N ASN A 43 -1.91 -4.56 27.80
CA ASN A 43 -2.63 -3.67 28.72
C ASN A 43 -2.66 -2.21 28.23
N LYS A 44 -3.07 -2.02 26.98
CA LYS A 44 -3.23 -0.70 26.35
C LYS A 44 -4.72 -0.36 26.25
N LYS A 45 -5.04 0.93 26.11
CA LYS A 45 -6.42 1.36 25.82
C LYS A 45 -6.69 1.39 24.33
N LYS A 46 -5.70 1.80 23.54
CA LYS A 46 -5.74 1.93 22.09
C LYS A 46 -4.36 1.61 21.53
N ILE A 47 -4.27 1.38 20.21
CA ILE A 47 -3.01 1.24 19.48
C ILE A 47 -3.00 2.17 18.27
N TYR A 48 -1.87 2.28 17.58
CA TYR A 48 -1.77 2.92 16.26
C TYR A 48 -1.97 1.86 15.18
N LEU A 49 -2.71 2.20 14.13
CA LEU A 49 -2.87 1.34 12.95
C LEU A 49 -2.07 1.93 11.80
N MET A 50 -1.19 1.12 11.22
CA MET A 50 -0.46 1.50 10.02
C MET A 50 -0.81 0.54 8.89
N GLY A 51 -1.19 1.08 7.74
CA GLY A 51 -1.35 0.34 6.50
C GLY A 51 -0.31 0.78 5.46
N HIS A 52 0.19 -0.15 4.63
CA HIS A 52 1.05 0.16 3.49
C HIS A 52 0.38 -0.36 2.21
N SER A 53 0.33 0.48 1.15
CA SER A 53 -0.20 0.07 -0.15
C SER A 53 -1.64 -0.47 -0.06
N GLY A 54 -1.92 -1.68 -0.56
CA GLY A 54 -3.22 -2.35 -0.38
C GLY A 54 -3.67 -2.47 1.08
N GLY A 55 -2.72 -2.49 2.03
CA GLY A 55 -3.03 -2.44 3.47
C GLY A 55 -3.65 -1.11 3.91
N THR A 56 -3.48 -0.03 3.15
CA THR A 56 -4.13 1.25 3.43
C THR A 56 -5.63 1.20 3.13
N PHE A 57 -6.02 0.49 2.08
CA PHE A 57 -7.43 0.26 1.76
C PHE A 57 -8.13 -0.51 2.90
N LEU A 58 -7.47 -1.56 3.40
CA LEU A 58 -7.94 -2.30 4.58
C LEU A 58 -7.97 -1.40 5.82
N GLY A 59 -6.90 -0.65 6.09
CA GLY A 59 -6.77 0.23 7.25
C GLY A 59 -7.87 1.27 7.33
N VAL A 60 -8.20 1.92 6.20
CA VAL A 60 -9.32 2.87 6.11
C VAL A 60 -10.65 2.20 6.48
N SER A 61 -10.88 0.97 6.01
CA SER A 61 -12.11 0.22 6.34
C SER A 61 -12.16 -0.19 7.81
N VAL A 62 -11.02 -0.47 8.41
CA VAL A 62 -10.91 -0.83 9.84
C VAL A 62 -11.20 0.36 10.75
N ILE A 63 -10.61 1.54 10.47
CA ILE A 63 -10.85 2.74 11.29
C ILE A 63 -12.25 3.33 11.11
N ASP A 64 -12.88 3.08 9.97
CA ASP A 64 -14.28 3.41 9.72
C ASP A 64 -15.23 2.54 10.58
N LYS A 65 -14.88 1.24 10.77
CA LYS A 65 -15.70 0.27 11.52
C LYS A 65 -15.47 0.30 13.03
N ALA A 66 -14.25 0.54 13.50
CA ALA A 66 -13.87 0.45 14.92
C ALA A 66 -12.87 1.57 15.32
N PRO A 67 -13.25 2.87 15.18
CA PRO A 67 -12.36 4.00 15.45
C PRO A 67 -11.93 4.06 16.93
N GLU A 68 -12.73 3.57 17.84
CA GLU A 68 -12.47 3.59 19.28
C GLU A 68 -11.23 2.79 19.70
N LEU A 69 -10.76 1.88 18.85
CA LEU A 69 -9.59 1.03 19.12
C LEU A 69 -8.25 1.72 18.81
N TYR A 70 -8.28 2.87 18.13
CA TYR A 70 -7.06 3.46 17.56
C TYR A 70 -6.78 4.87 18.09
N HIS A 71 -5.48 5.14 18.36
CA HIS A 71 -5.00 6.51 18.64
C HIS A 71 -4.94 7.33 17.35
N ALA A 72 -4.49 6.71 16.26
CA ALA A 72 -4.41 7.30 14.94
C ALA A 72 -4.28 6.22 13.87
N TYR A 73 -4.58 6.60 12.64
CA TYR A 73 -4.30 5.85 11.43
C TYR A 73 -3.13 6.47 10.67
N ILE A 74 -2.23 5.62 10.15
CA ILE A 74 -1.09 6.01 9.34
C ILE A 74 -1.19 5.27 8.01
N GLY A 75 -1.46 5.99 6.94
CA GLY A 75 -1.47 5.47 5.58
C GLY A 75 -0.13 5.71 4.91
N VAL A 76 0.61 4.64 4.58
CA VAL A 76 1.87 4.70 3.84
C VAL A 76 1.60 4.29 2.40
N ALA A 77 1.94 5.13 1.43
CA ALA A 77 1.60 4.92 0.02
C ALA A 77 0.09 4.67 -0.14
N GLN A 78 -0.71 5.65 0.28
CA GLN A 78 -2.15 5.54 0.43
C GLN A 78 -2.85 5.27 -0.89
N MET A 79 -3.47 4.10 -0.99
CA MET A 79 -4.39 3.74 -2.06
C MET A 79 -5.70 4.54 -1.92
N SER A 80 -6.13 5.23 -2.96
CA SER A 80 -7.28 6.13 -2.90
C SER A 80 -8.25 5.93 -4.05
N ASP A 81 -7.81 6.13 -5.30
CA ASP A 81 -8.47 5.73 -6.55
C ASP A 81 -7.41 5.01 -7.39
N GLN A 82 -7.40 3.68 -7.28
CA GLN A 82 -6.34 2.89 -7.88
C GLN A 82 -6.44 2.86 -9.40
N PHE A 83 -7.65 2.82 -9.95
CA PHE A 83 -7.81 2.80 -11.39
C PHE A 83 -7.29 4.09 -12.05
N LYS A 84 -7.57 5.24 -11.43
CA LYS A 84 -7.03 6.54 -11.86
C LYS A 84 -5.51 6.59 -11.69
N SER A 85 -4.97 6.02 -10.61
CA SER A 85 -3.51 5.89 -10.38
C SER A 85 -2.84 5.09 -11.50
N GLU A 86 -3.41 3.96 -11.91
CA GLU A 86 -2.86 3.13 -13.00
C GLU A 86 -2.83 3.87 -14.34
N LYS A 87 -3.85 4.67 -14.65
CA LYS A 87 -3.87 5.50 -15.86
C LYS A 87 -2.79 6.58 -15.85
N ILE A 88 -2.57 7.21 -14.69
CA ILE A 88 -1.49 8.20 -14.51
C ILE A 88 -0.13 7.51 -14.69
N ALA A 89 0.07 6.36 -14.07
CA ALA A 89 1.30 5.58 -14.18
C ALA A 89 1.58 5.16 -15.63
N TYR A 90 0.58 4.65 -16.34
CA TYR A 90 0.71 4.27 -17.75
C TYR A 90 1.17 5.46 -18.62
N ASN A 91 0.51 6.60 -18.49
CA ASN A 91 0.85 7.80 -19.24
C ASN A 91 2.26 8.31 -18.93
N TYR A 92 2.64 8.29 -17.64
CA TYR A 92 3.98 8.67 -17.22
C TYR A 92 5.04 7.73 -17.81
N MET A 93 4.87 6.42 -17.69
CA MET A 93 5.80 5.43 -18.23
C MET A 93 5.97 5.59 -19.74
N LEU A 94 4.87 5.71 -20.48
CA LEU A 94 4.91 5.89 -21.94
C LEU A 94 5.70 7.14 -22.35
N ASN A 95 5.45 8.27 -21.68
CA ASN A 95 6.15 9.52 -21.95
C ASN A 95 7.63 9.41 -21.56
N LYS A 96 7.92 8.82 -20.41
CA LYS A 96 9.30 8.69 -19.91
C LYS A 96 10.14 7.80 -20.79
N TYR A 97 9.60 6.69 -21.28
CA TYR A 97 10.30 5.84 -22.25
C TYR A 97 10.53 6.51 -23.60
N ARG A 98 9.63 7.40 -24.06
CA ARG A 98 9.86 8.26 -25.22
C ARG A 98 11.04 9.20 -25.02
N GLU A 99 11.08 9.90 -23.86
CA GLU A 99 12.18 10.78 -23.49
C GLU A 99 13.53 10.04 -23.43
N LEU A 100 13.53 8.81 -22.93
CA LEU A 100 14.73 7.97 -22.82
C LEU A 100 15.15 7.30 -24.14
N GLY A 101 14.36 7.44 -25.20
CA GLY A 101 14.62 6.77 -26.50
C GLY A 101 14.48 5.24 -26.45
N ASN A 102 13.77 4.70 -25.47
CA ASN A 102 13.51 3.27 -25.36
C ASN A 102 12.36 2.85 -26.30
N HIS A 103 12.65 2.78 -27.59
CA HIS A 103 11.65 2.47 -28.62
C HIS A 103 10.92 1.14 -28.38
N LYS A 104 11.61 0.13 -27.83
CA LYS A 104 11.00 -1.17 -27.52
C LYS A 104 9.87 -1.06 -26.49
N MET A 105 10.12 -0.35 -25.38
CA MET A 105 9.08 -0.18 -24.35
C MET A 105 7.97 0.75 -24.83
N VAL A 106 8.29 1.76 -25.63
CA VAL A 106 7.28 2.63 -26.26
C VAL A 106 6.35 1.81 -27.14
N GLU A 107 6.90 0.93 -28.02
CA GLU A 107 6.11 0.05 -28.87
C GLU A 107 5.18 -0.85 -28.07
N VAL A 108 5.72 -1.54 -27.04
CA VAL A 108 4.92 -2.40 -26.16
C VAL A 108 3.77 -1.63 -25.49
N LEU A 109 4.07 -0.48 -24.90
CA LEU A 109 3.06 0.30 -24.17
C LEU A 109 2.01 0.92 -25.12
N GLN A 110 2.40 1.40 -26.30
CA GLN A 110 1.46 2.01 -27.26
C GLN A 110 0.39 1.06 -27.79
N HIS A 111 0.66 -0.25 -27.81
CA HIS A 111 -0.33 -1.25 -28.21
C HIS A 111 -1.36 -1.56 -27.12
N ILE A 112 -1.14 -1.07 -25.89
CA ILE A 112 -2.03 -1.28 -24.74
C ILE A 112 -2.99 -0.09 -24.64
N SER A 113 -4.29 -0.37 -24.56
CA SER A 113 -5.32 0.65 -24.30
C SER A 113 -6.00 0.37 -22.98
N ILE A 114 -5.89 1.29 -22.02
CA ILE A 114 -6.61 1.24 -20.74
C ILE A 114 -7.93 1.98 -20.92
N ALA A 115 -9.00 1.23 -21.20
CA ALA A 115 -10.34 1.78 -21.35
C ALA A 115 -10.95 2.16 -19.98
N ASP A 116 -11.91 3.10 -19.97
CA ASP A 116 -12.63 3.54 -18.76
C ASP A 116 -13.72 2.54 -18.33
N ASN A 117 -13.37 1.27 -18.19
CA ASN A 117 -14.30 0.18 -17.85
C ASN A 117 -13.97 -0.48 -16.49
N GLY A 118 -13.05 0.10 -15.71
CA GLY A 118 -12.63 -0.42 -14.42
C GLY A 118 -11.79 -1.71 -14.49
N LYS A 119 -11.31 -2.10 -15.68
CA LYS A 119 -10.50 -3.30 -15.86
C LYS A 119 -9.16 -2.96 -16.51
N LEU A 120 -8.08 -3.45 -15.93
CA LEU A 120 -6.75 -3.35 -16.54
C LEU A 120 -6.56 -4.48 -17.54
N PRO A 121 -6.02 -4.18 -18.76
CA PRO A 121 -5.65 -5.20 -19.72
C PRO A 121 -4.59 -6.16 -19.18
N ASP A 122 -4.69 -7.45 -19.49
CA ASP A 122 -3.72 -8.46 -19.04
C ASP A 122 -2.29 -8.16 -19.52
N GLU A 123 -2.16 -7.59 -20.73
CA GLU A 123 -0.89 -7.15 -21.29
C GLU A 123 -0.25 -6.04 -20.44
N TYR A 124 -1.07 -5.09 -19.96
CA TYR A 124 -0.60 -4.04 -19.05
C TYR A 124 -0.14 -4.64 -17.72
N VAL A 125 -0.94 -5.50 -17.10
CA VAL A 125 -0.61 -6.13 -15.82
C VAL A 125 0.72 -6.89 -15.89
N LYS A 126 1.03 -7.54 -17.00
CA LYS A 126 2.28 -8.30 -17.20
C LYS A 126 3.52 -7.41 -17.32
N ILE A 127 3.41 -6.24 -17.94
CA ILE A 127 4.55 -5.34 -18.17
C ILE A 127 4.72 -4.25 -17.12
N ARG A 128 3.63 -3.89 -16.43
CA ARG A 128 3.54 -2.78 -15.50
C ARG A 128 4.67 -2.75 -14.46
N ASP A 129 4.83 -3.85 -13.74
CA ASP A 129 5.80 -3.90 -12.63
C ASP A 129 7.23 -3.80 -13.16
N ILE A 130 7.53 -4.44 -14.29
CA ILE A 130 8.85 -4.35 -14.95
C ILE A 130 9.13 -2.89 -15.32
N ALA A 131 8.18 -2.25 -16.01
CA ALA A 131 8.32 -0.88 -16.48
C ALA A 131 8.46 0.13 -15.32
N MET A 132 7.67 -0.03 -14.25
CA MET A 132 7.76 0.82 -13.08
C MET A 132 9.10 0.68 -12.34
N HIS A 133 9.61 -0.54 -12.16
CA HIS A 133 10.88 -0.76 -11.47
C HIS A 133 12.07 -0.25 -12.29
N GLU A 134 12.07 -0.47 -13.59
CA GLU A 134 13.12 0.05 -14.47
C GLU A 134 13.23 1.59 -14.36
N LEU A 135 12.10 2.29 -14.27
CA LEU A 135 12.05 3.74 -14.12
C LEU A 135 12.27 4.22 -12.66
N GLY A 136 12.32 3.34 -11.67
CA GLY A 136 12.47 3.71 -10.26
C GLY A 136 11.24 4.35 -9.64
N ILE A 137 10.05 4.02 -10.13
CA ILE A 137 8.74 4.53 -9.68
C ILE A 137 7.83 3.43 -9.14
N GLY A 138 8.37 2.22 -9.01
CA GLY A 138 7.69 1.05 -8.44
C GLY A 138 7.89 0.95 -6.92
N THR A 139 8.18 -0.27 -6.43
CA THR A 139 8.25 -0.57 -4.99
C THR A 139 9.25 0.30 -4.23
N MET A 140 10.44 0.50 -4.77
CA MET A 140 11.47 1.44 -4.26
C MET A 140 12.25 2.03 -5.44
N LYS A 141 12.77 3.25 -5.31
CA LYS A 141 13.59 3.91 -6.35
C LYS A 141 14.83 3.10 -6.74
N SER A 142 15.45 2.46 -5.77
CA SER A 142 16.64 1.64 -5.95
C SER A 142 16.36 0.26 -6.55
N MET A 143 15.13 -0.25 -6.42
CA MET A 143 14.74 -1.57 -6.91
C MET A 143 14.57 -1.54 -8.42
N LYS A 144 15.46 -2.24 -9.14
CA LYS A 144 15.44 -2.32 -10.61
C LYS A 144 14.97 -3.67 -11.14
N ASN A 145 15.11 -4.70 -10.32
CA ASN A 145 14.75 -6.07 -10.70
C ASN A 145 14.10 -6.79 -9.53
N LEU A 146 12.84 -7.20 -9.70
CA LEU A 146 12.09 -7.90 -8.66
C LEU A 146 12.75 -9.20 -8.18
N PHE A 147 13.44 -9.91 -9.09
CA PHE A 147 14.07 -11.17 -8.71
C PHE A 147 15.27 -10.93 -7.81
N THR A 148 16.21 -10.08 -8.21
CA THR A 148 17.44 -9.82 -7.42
C THR A 148 17.19 -9.01 -6.18
N ASP A 149 16.22 -8.10 -6.22
CA ASP A 149 16.05 -7.07 -5.19
C ASP A 149 14.95 -7.41 -4.18
N LEU A 150 14.09 -8.39 -4.50
CA LEU A 150 13.01 -8.82 -3.59
C LEU A 150 12.96 -10.35 -3.42
N ILE A 151 12.87 -11.12 -4.53
CA ILE A 151 12.68 -12.57 -4.43
C ILE A 151 13.90 -13.24 -3.83
N LEU A 152 15.08 -12.99 -4.36
CA LEU A 152 16.32 -13.61 -3.89
C LEU A 152 16.63 -13.28 -2.42
N PRO A 153 16.54 -12.03 -1.95
CA PRO A 153 16.68 -11.72 -0.52
C PRO A 153 15.69 -12.48 0.37
N SER A 154 14.43 -12.60 -0.05
CA SER A 154 13.43 -13.34 0.71
C SER A 154 13.73 -14.84 0.79
N LEU A 155 14.30 -15.41 -0.27
CA LEU A 155 14.73 -16.82 -0.29
C LEU A 155 15.99 -17.06 0.56
N LEU A 156 16.86 -16.06 0.68
CA LEU A 156 18.07 -16.11 1.49
C LEU A 156 17.84 -15.76 2.97
N PHE A 157 16.64 -15.26 3.32
CA PHE A 157 16.32 -14.87 4.69
C PHE A 157 16.39 -16.07 5.65
N SER A 158 17.27 -15.97 6.65
CA SER A 158 17.62 -17.10 7.53
C SER A 158 16.54 -17.47 8.53
N GLU A 159 15.69 -16.51 8.90
CA GLU A 159 14.64 -16.70 9.91
C GLU A 159 13.45 -17.55 9.43
N TYR A 160 13.34 -17.77 8.10
CA TYR A 160 12.29 -18.60 7.53
C TYR A 160 12.81 -19.97 7.12
N THR A 161 12.07 -21.00 7.47
CA THR A 161 12.25 -22.37 6.95
C THR A 161 11.96 -22.41 5.44
N ILE A 162 12.42 -23.46 4.77
CA ILE A 162 12.14 -23.67 3.33
C ILE A 162 10.63 -23.70 3.05
N SER A 163 9.86 -24.34 3.93
CA SER A 163 8.39 -24.40 3.81
C SER A 163 7.74 -23.03 3.94
N GLU A 164 8.21 -22.20 4.87
CA GLU A 164 7.69 -20.83 5.05
C GLU A 164 8.03 -19.93 3.86
N LYS A 165 9.25 -20.04 3.30
CA LYS A 165 9.63 -19.33 2.07
C LYS A 165 8.74 -19.69 0.89
N TYR A 166 8.44 -20.98 0.72
CA TYR A 166 7.50 -21.45 -0.29
C TYR A 166 6.09 -20.88 -0.05
N ASN A 167 5.60 -20.94 1.20
CA ASN A 167 4.30 -20.45 1.58
C ASN A 167 4.18 -18.91 1.45
N LEU A 168 5.27 -18.17 1.68
CA LEU A 168 5.32 -16.72 1.49
C LEU A 168 4.93 -16.35 0.05
N TRP A 169 5.57 -16.96 -0.94
CA TRP A 169 5.30 -16.65 -2.35
C TRP A 169 3.99 -17.24 -2.85
N ARG A 170 3.64 -18.45 -2.42
CA ARG A 170 2.32 -19.02 -2.70
C ARG A 170 1.20 -18.17 -2.09
N GLY A 171 1.38 -17.72 -0.85
CA GLY A 171 0.41 -16.93 -0.14
C GLY A 171 0.21 -15.53 -0.75
N LYS A 172 1.24 -14.96 -1.41
CA LYS A 172 1.12 -13.67 -2.08
C LYS A 172 -0.02 -13.66 -3.12
N SER A 173 -0.11 -14.68 -3.97
CA SER A 173 -1.17 -14.78 -4.99
C SER A 173 -2.54 -15.16 -4.41
N GLN A 174 -2.57 -15.75 -3.21
CA GLN A 174 -3.77 -16.21 -2.53
C GLN A 174 -4.22 -15.27 -1.40
N SER A 175 -3.51 -14.15 -1.21
CA SER A 175 -3.83 -13.18 -0.16
C SER A 175 -5.22 -12.57 -0.36
N GLY A 176 -5.86 -12.17 0.74
CA GLY A 176 -7.14 -11.50 0.68
C GLY A 176 -7.09 -10.20 -0.12
N ILE A 177 -5.98 -9.47 -0.06
CA ILE A 177 -5.74 -8.28 -0.90
C ILE A 177 -5.75 -8.66 -2.38
N SER A 178 -4.97 -9.70 -2.78
CA SER A 178 -4.94 -10.14 -4.19
C SER A 178 -6.30 -10.67 -4.66
N GLN A 179 -7.01 -11.41 -3.80
CA GLN A 179 -8.36 -11.92 -4.13
C GLN A 179 -9.41 -10.82 -4.28
N ASN A 180 -9.24 -9.70 -3.58
CA ASN A 180 -10.14 -8.55 -3.62
C ASN A 180 -9.64 -7.42 -4.53
N TRP A 181 -8.54 -7.64 -5.28
CA TRP A 181 -7.92 -6.60 -6.12
C TRP A 181 -8.92 -5.92 -7.05
N ASN A 182 -9.75 -6.69 -7.76
CA ASN A 182 -10.73 -6.13 -8.69
C ASN A 182 -11.78 -5.25 -7.98
N SER A 183 -12.16 -5.58 -6.75
CA SER A 183 -13.05 -4.74 -5.95
C SER A 183 -12.34 -3.46 -5.52
N MET A 184 -11.09 -3.59 -5.05
CA MET A 184 -10.30 -2.47 -4.54
C MET A 184 -9.97 -1.47 -5.65
N ILE A 185 -9.56 -1.94 -6.84
CA ILE A 185 -9.20 -1.07 -7.97
C ILE A 185 -10.39 -0.26 -8.49
N ASN A 186 -11.61 -0.78 -8.32
CA ASN A 186 -12.85 -0.12 -8.74
C ASN A 186 -13.51 0.70 -7.62
N THR A 187 -12.89 0.78 -6.44
CA THR A 187 -13.42 1.59 -5.34
C THR A 187 -12.69 2.91 -5.25
N ASN A 188 -13.44 4.00 -5.40
CA ASN A 188 -12.94 5.35 -5.19
C ASN A 188 -13.15 5.75 -3.71
N LEU A 189 -12.08 5.73 -2.92
CA LEU A 189 -12.11 6.13 -1.51
C LEU A 189 -12.30 7.64 -1.34
N ILE A 190 -11.93 8.44 -2.35
CA ILE A 190 -12.10 9.91 -2.32
C ILE A 190 -13.57 10.27 -2.12
N GLU A 191 -14.46 9.50 -2.74
CA GLU A 191 -15.91 9.73 -2.66
C GLU A 191 -16.59 8.86 -1.60
N SER A 192 -16.08 7.65 -1.34
CA SER A 192 -16.80 6.67 -0.51
C SER A 192 -16.39 6.66 0.96
N LYS A 193 -15.14 7.00 1.31
CA LYS A 193 -14.62 6.94 2.69
C LYS A 193 -13.62 8.06 2.95
N ASN A 194 -14.12 9.21 3.35
CA ASN A 194 -13.31 10.42 3.58
C ASN A 194 -13.60 11.15 4.91
N SER A 195 -14.37 10.56 5.81
CA SER A 195 -14.66 11.14 7.13
C SER A 195 -14.33 10.13 8.23
N PHE A 196 -13.45 10.52 9.17
CA PHE A 196 -12.89 9.64 10.20
C PHE A 196 -12.96 10.28 11.57
N GLU A 197 -13.17 9.47 12.60
CA GLU A 197 -13.20 9.89 14.02
C GLU A 197 -11.80 9.84 14.67
N VAL A 198 -10.80 9.31 13.97
CA VAL A 198 -9.41 9.21 14.45
C VAL A 198 -8.50 10.17 13.68
N PRO A 199 -7.38 10.64 14.28
CA PRO A 199 -6.32 11.32 13.54
C PRO A 199 -5.82 10.50 12.35
N VAL A 200 -5.57 11.16 11.20
CA VAL A 200 -5.12 10.53 9.94
C VAL A 200 -3.82 11.16 9.47
N TYR A 201 -2.81 10.33 9.26
CA TYR A 201 -1.49 10.73 8.78
C TYR A 201 -1.16 9.98 7.50
N ILE A 202 -0.86 10.70 6.42
CA ILE A 202 -0.50 10.11 5.12
C ILE A 202 0.99 10.32 4.86
N PHE A 203 1.72 9.24 4.66
CA PHE A 203 3.14 9.22 4.32
C PHE A 203 3.29 8.74 2.89
N HIS A 204 3.82 9.56 1.99
CA HIS A 204 3.80 9.25 0.56
C HIS A 204 5.10 9.65 -0.14
N GLY A 205 5.68 8.74 -0.92
CA GLY A 205 6.81 9.04 -1.77
C GLY A 205 6.40 9.89 -2.97
N ILE A 206 7.20 10.89 -3.33
CA ILE A 206 6.89 11.79 -4.44
C ILE A 206 6.90 11.07 -5.79
N ASP A 207 7.73 10.04 -5.92
CA ASP A 207 7.87 9.21 -7.12
C ASP A 207 7.02 7.94 -7.08
N ASP A 208 6.02 7.87 -6.21
CA ASP A 208 5.09 6.75 -6.13
C ASP A 208 4.06 6.83 -7.26
N TYR A 209 4.23 5.96 -8.27
CA TYR A 209 3.25 5.74 -9.33
C TYR A 209 2.49 4.42 -9.16
N THR A 210 2.84 3.61 -8.16
CA THR A 210 2.06 2.41 -7.81
C THR A 210 0.72 2.80 -7.17
N CYS A 211 0.77 3.71 -6.17
CA CYS A 211 -0.40 4.45 -5.68
C CYS A 211 -0.10 5.93 -5.90
N SER A 212 -0.66 6.54 -6.93
CA SER A 212 -0.26 7.88 -7.38
C SER A 212 -0.22 8.90 -6.24
N TYR A 213 0.94 9.57 -6.08
CA TYR A 213 1.14 10.67 -5.14
C TYR A 213 0.08 11.76 -5.30
N GLU A 214 -0.24 12.15 -6.55
CA GLU A 214 -1.24 13.19 -6.82
C GLU A 214 -2.65 12.76 -6.40
N ILE A 215 -3.01 11.49 -6.60
CA ILE A 215 -4.31 10.96 -6.19
C ILE A 215 -4.39 10.86 -4.66
N ALA A 216 -3.30 10.50 -3.98
CA ALA A 216 -3.25 10.51 -2.52
C ALA A 216 -3.40 11.93 -1.95
N LYS A 217 -2.82 12.96 -2.60
CA LYS A 217 -3.03 14.36 -2.23
C LYS A 217 -4.48 14.81 -2.46
N GLU A 218 -5.08 14.41 -3.57
CA GLU A 218 -6.50 14.68 -3.85
C GLU A 218 -7.39 14.09 -2.75
N TYR A 219 -7.13 12.84 -2.36
CA TYR A 219 -7.82 12.19 -1.25
C TYR A 219 -7.63 12.93 0.07
N PHE A 220 -6.38 13.26 0.42
CA PHE A 220 -6.07 13.98 1.65
C PHE A 220 -6.83 15.30 1.77
N LYS A 221 -6.98 16.05 0.69
CA LYS A 221 -7.77 17.29 0.69
C LYS A 221 -9.23 17.06 1.08
N LYS A 222 -9.81 15.93 0.67
CA LYS A 222 -11.19 15.55 0.98
C LYS A 222 -11.36 14.96 2.38
N ILE A 223 -10.32 14.38 2.97
CA ILE A 223 -10.36 13.78 4.30
C ILE A 223 -10.81 14.81 5.35
N LYS A 224 -11.78 14.40 6.15
CA LYS A 224 -12.23 15.06 7.39
C LYS A 224 -11.82 14.17 8.56
N ALA A 225 -11.00 14.69 9.47
CA ALA A 225 -10.51 14.00 10.65
C ALA A 225 -10.18 15.02 11.75
N PRO A 226 -10.16 14.62 13.05
CA PRO A 226 -9.82 15.51 14.16
C PRO A 226 -8.45 16.16 14.00
N VAL A 227 -7.48 15.41 13.51
CA VAL A 227 -6.15 15.86 13.12
C VAL A 227 -5.79 15.17 11.82
N LYS A 228 -5.23 15.88 10.85
CA LYS A 228 -4.73 15.26 9.62
C LYS A 228 -3.43 15.89 9.16
N GLY A 229 -2.46 15.05 8.76
CA GLY A 229 -1.16 15.47 8.23
C GLY A 229 -0.80 14.69 6.97
N PHE A 230 -0.26 15.38 5.98
CA PHE A 230 0.35 14.77 4.80
C PHE A 230 1.84 15.03 4.82
N TYR A 231 2.65 14.02 4.49
CA TYR A 231 4.10 14.09 4.56
C TYR A 231 4.69 13.52 3.27
N THR A 232 5.27 14.39 2.47
CA THR A 232 5.97 14.01 1.23
C THR A 232 7.37 13.47 1.54
N PHE A 233 7.69 12.31 1.00
CA PHE A 233 9.01 11.69 1.05
C PHE A 233 9.69 11.88 -0.31
N TYR A 234 10.68 12.77 -0.36
CA TYR A 234 11.26 13.26 -1.62
C TYR A 234 12.25 12.29 -2.26
N GLU A 235 12.82 11.38 -1.46
CA GLU A 235 13.76 10.36 -1.95
C GLU A 235 13.11 8.99 -2.10
N SER A 236 11.78 8.91 -2.02
CA SER A 236 11.04 7.66 -2.00
C SER A 236 10.07 7.53 -3.17
N ALA A 237 9.89 6.27 -3.62
CA ALA A 237 8.77 5.83 -4.43
C ALA A 237 7.68 5.24 -3.51
N HIS A 238 7.28 3.98 -3.72
CA HIS A 238 6.15 3.36 -3.04
C HIS A 238 6.41 2.93 -1.59
N SER A 239 7.66 2.93 -1.12
CA SER A 239 8.01 2.36 0.19
C SER A 239 8.81 3.31 1.09
N PRO A 240 8.31 4.51 1.41
CA PRO A 240 9.03 5.48 2.24
C PRO A 240 9.44 4.95 3.62
N ILE A 241 8.75 3.94 4.14
CA ILE A 241 9.11 3.25 5.38
C ILE A 241 10.50 2.60 5.32
N PHE A 242 10.93 2.16 4.14
CA PHE A 242 12.23 1.52 3.91
C PHE A 242 13.23 2.47 3.27
N GLU A 243 12.77 3.45 2.49
CA GLU A 243 13.64 4.36 1.73
C GLU A 243 14.10 5.56 2.58
N GLU A 244 13.23 6.10 3.43
CA GLU A 244 13.54 7.24 4.31
C GLU A 244 13.15 6.96 5.79
N PRO A 245 13.67 5.88 6.43
CA PRO A 245 13.22 5.46 7.77
C PRO A 245 13.54 6.48 8.87
N ILE A 246 14.61 7.25 8.73
CA ILE A 246 14.98 8.30 9.70
C ILE A 246 13.95 9.41 9.71
N LYS A 247 13.54 9.88 8.53
CA LYS A 247 12.49 10.90 8.37
C LYS A 247 11.16 10.39 8.91
N MET A 248 10.80 9.17 8.56
CA MET A 248 9.57 8.53 9.06
C MET A 248 9.55 8.46 10.58
N ASN A 249 10.62 7.97 11.21
CA ASN A 249 10.72 7.91 12.67
C ASN A 249 10.58 9.29 13.33
N LYS A 250 11.22 10.31 12.77
CA LYS A 250 11.10 11.69 13.26
C LYS A 250 9.65 12.16 13.26
N ILE A 251 8.91 11.92 12.17
CA ILE A 251 7.50 12.31 12.05
C ILE A 251 6.62 11.51 13.03
N LEU A 252 6.84 10.20 13.15
CA LEU A 252 6.11 9.36 14.09
C LEU A 252 6.23 9.88 15.52
N ILE A 253 7.45 10.22 15.96
CA ILE A 253 7.72 10.69 17.33
C ILE A 253 7.21 12.12 17.52
N ALA A 254 7.50 13.04 16.59
CA ALA A 254 7.18 14.46 16.78
C ALA A 254 5.69 14.74 16.61
N ASP A 255 5.06 14.19 15.59
CA ASP A 255 3.69 14.54 15.20
C ASP A 255 2.69 13.45 15.59
N VAL A 256 2.86 12.22 15.09
CA VAL A 256 1.83 11.17 15.22
C VAL A 256 1.57 10.80 16.67
N MET A 257 2.62 10.55 17.47
CA MET A 257 2.49 10.17 18.88
C MET A 257 1.99 11.32 19.78
N ASN A 258 2.06 12.55 19.30
CA ASN A 258 1.61 13.75 20.03
C ASN A 258 0.32 14.34 19.44
N SER A 259 -0.29 13.71 18.46
CA SER A 259 -1.47 14.21 17.73
C SER A 259 -1.25 15.63 17.17
N LYS A 260 -0.07 15.87 16.57
CA LYS A 260 0.37 17.12 15.98
C LYS A 260 0.62 16.98 14.48
N THR A 261 0.87 18.10 13.81
CA THR A 261 1.18 18.18 12.37
C THR A 261 2.23 19.25 12.08
N GLU A 262 3.19 19.42 13.00
CA GLU A 262 4.22 20.48 12.91
C GLU A 262 5.19 20.26 11.75
N LEU A 263 5.41 18.99 11.37
CA LEU A 263 6.28 18.58 10.27
C LEU A 263 5.52 18.29 8.96
N ALA A 264 4.18 18.43 8.98
CA ALA A 264 3.36 18.16 7.81
C ALA A 264 3.56 19.20 6.71
N ASP A 265 3.34 18.79 5.47
CA ASP A 265 3.35 19.67 4.31
C ASP A 265 2.27 20.74 4.46
N LYS A 266 2.62 21.97 4.07
CA LYS A 266 1.64 23.06 3.97
C LYS A 266 0.80 22.86 2.71
N MET A 267 -0.45 22.44 2.86
CA MET A 267 -1.37 22.14 1.76
C MET A 267 -2.59 23.06 1.76
#